data_402c20010d9e413dc3dfa4cba9a70185
#
_entry.id   402c20010d9e413dc3dfa4cba9a70185
#
_cell.length_a   1.000
_cell.length_b   1.000
_cell.length_c   1.000
_cell.angle_alpha   90.00
_cell.angle_beta   90.00
_cell.angle_gamma   90.00
#
_symmetry.space_group_name_H-M   'P 1'
#
loop_
_entity.id
_entity.type
_entity.pdbx_description
1 polymer ?
#
loop_
_entity_poly.entity_id
_entity_poly.type
_entity_poly.pdbx_seq_one_letter_code
_entity_poly.pdbx_strand_id
1 'polypeptide(L)'
;WLWVSDGSGPCPMWATDYEVCAEQGTETNVQGSWGRTGDDLLLLYTGGTTGMPKGVMWRQEDLFLTLDSTNKKRLPPTPQGDPIGERSLRPGPRNLPAAPLMHGTGLFNAMSNLTVAGCIITMAGRKFDPAELLDTIEKYHVNSMSIVGDAFAKPILRALDSEPQRWDISSLRVIVSSGVMFAAETKQGLLRHSERLIMVDALGSSEAIGMAQSTTSAAGESKTASFELGPNTKILTEDGRELQPGSSEIGRVALKGNTPIGYYKDPEKSAKTFQIINGVRWSIPGDWASIDVDGTVHLLGRGSQCINTGGEKVYPEEVEEALKLHPSVADAAVVGVPDERFGQAITALVEALPGQNIVEADLIAFIKQHYAAYKAPKRVIAVATVGRASNGKLDYKALTEIALATLT
;
A
#
# COMPACT_ATOMS: atom_id res chain seq x y z
N TRP A 1 -10.45 10.77 -29.49
CA TRP A 1 -9.32 10.71 -28.56
C TRP A 1 -9.00 12.10 -28.04
N LEU A 2 -8.74 12.21 -26.74
CA LEU A 2 -8.25 13.45 -26.12
C LEU A 2 -6.73 13.31 -25.88
N TRP A 3 -6.00 14.33 -26.28
CA TRP A 3 -4.57 14.45 -26.07
C TRP A 3 -4.29 15.41 -24.91
N VAL A 4 -3.73 14.89 -23.84
CA VAL A 4 -3.20 15.71 -22.74
C VAL A 4 -1.72 15.95 -23.01
N SER A 5 -1.32 17.21 -23.20
CA SER A 5 0.06 17.55 -23.45
C SER A 5 0.93 17.21 -22.26
N ASP A 6 1.91 16.34 -22.48
CA ASP A 6 2.94 15.99 -21.50
C ASP A 6 4.31 16.59 -21.87
N GLY A 7 4.34 17.47 -22.87
CA GLY A 7 5.56 18.09 -23.39
C GLY A 7 6.41 17.16 -24.30
N SER A 8 5.94 15.95 -24.61
CA SER A 8 6.68 15.01 -25.49
C SER A 8 6.55 15.33 -26.97
N GLY A 9 5.55 16.14 -27.37
CA GLY A 9 5.33 16.53 -28.76
C GLY A 9 4.03 17.29 -28.95
N PRO A 10 3.69 17.66 -30.20
CA PRO A 10 2.44 18.30 -30.53
C PRO A 10 1.25 17.33 -30.48
N CYS A 11 0.04 17.84 -30.30
CA CYS A 11 -1.18 17.07 -30.39
C CYS A 11 -1.27 16.36 -31.76
N PRO A 12 -1.40 15.01 -31.79
CA PRO A 12 -1.52 14.27 -33.04
C PRO A 12 -2.79 14.66 -33.80
N MET A 13 -2.76 14.62 -35.13
CA MET A 13 -3.92 14.96 -36.00
C MET A 13 -5.15 14.07 -35.77
N TRP A 14 -5.00 12.89 -35.19
CA TRP A 14 -6.09 11.95 -34.89
C TRP A 14 -6.71 12.19 -33.50
N ALA A 15 -6.19 13.12 -32.71
CA ALA A 15 -6.67 13.45 -31.37
C ALA A 15 -7.07 14.92 -31.30
N THR A 16 -7.84 15.26 -30.29
CA THR A 16 -8.21 16.64 -29.94
C THR A 16 -7.48 17.04 -28.66
N ASP A 17 -6.93 18.23 -28.63
CA ASP A 17 -6.26 18.75 -27.44
C ASP A 17 -7.23 18.85 -26.27
N TYR A 18 -6.80 18.36 -25.10
CA TYR A 18 -7.64 18.33 -23.90
C TYR A 18 -8.01 19.74 -23.42
N GLU A 19 -7.06 20.68 -23.42
CA GLU A 19 -7.31 22.03 -22.92
C GLU A 19 -8.34 22.76 -23.80
N VAL A 20 -8.21 22.59 -25.13
CA VAL A 20 -9.19 23.11 -26.09
C VAL A 20 -10.59 22.53 -25.86
N CYS A 21 -10.68 21.21 -25.58
CA CYS A 21 -11.96 20.59 -25.24
C CYS A 21 -12.51 21.05 -23.89
N ALA A 22 -11.65 21.25 -22.90
CA ALA A 22 -12.04 21.69 -21.57
C ALA A 22 -12.57 23.14 -21.60
N GLU A 23 -11.94 24.05 -22.36
CA GLU A 23 -12.40 25.44 -22.55
C GLU A 23 -13.76 25.52 -23.27
N GLN A 24 -14.03 24.58 -24.16
CA GLN A 24 -15.30 24.48 -24.89
C GLN A 24 -16.38 23.74 -24.11
N GLY A 25 -16.01 23.12 -22.98
CA GLY A 25 -16.92 22.38 -22.12
C GLY A 25 -18.02 23.29 -21.53
N THR A 26 -19.17 22.66 -21.23
CA THR A 26 -20.26 23.32 -20.51
C THR A 26 -20.21 22.89 -19.03
N GLU A 27 -20.64 23.77 -18.12
CA GLU A 27 -20.75 23.49 -16.68
C GLU A 27 -21.91 22.51 -16.34
N THR A 28 -22.53 21.90 -17.34
CA THR A 28 -23.64 20.98 -17.15
C THR A 28 -23.13 19.59 -16.75
N ASN A 29 -23.84 18.94 -15.83
CA ASN A 29 -23.56 17.56 -15.48
C ASN A 29 -23.68 16.65 -16.72
N VAL A 30 -22.62 15.94 -17.04
CA VAL A 30 -22.63 14.94 -18.09
C VAL A 30 -23.55 13.79 -17.68
N GLN A 31 -24.61 13.57 -18.44
CA GLN A 31 -25.49 12.40 -18.30
C GLN A 31 -25.44 11.59 -19.58
N GLY A 32 -25.08 10.30 -19.45
CA GLY A 32 -25.24 9.36 -20.56
C GLY A 32 -26.74 9.08 -20.79
N SER A 33 -27.11 8.71 -21.99
CA SER A 33 -28.50 8.32 -22.36
C SER A 33 -29.05 7.15 -21.52
N TRP A 34 -28.17 6.35 -20.92
CA TRP A 34 -28.50 5.23 -20.03
C TRP A 34 -28.69 5.63 -18.55
N GLY A 35 -28.48 6.88 -18.20
CA GLY A 35 -28.49 7.34 -16.82
C GLY A 35 -27.23 6.97 -16.04
N ARG A 36 -27.28 7.16 -14.73
CA ARG A 36 -26.24 6.73 -13.77
C ARG A 36 -26.85 5.84 -12.72
N THR A 37 -26.19 4.75 -12.42
CA THR A 37 -26.66 3.79 -11.40
C THR A 37 -25.52 3.40 -10.47
N GLY A 38 -25.84 2.91 -9.27
CA GLY A 38 -24.86 2.34 -8.36
C GLY A 38 -24.17 1.08 -8.91
N ASP A 39 -24.75 0.47 -9.97
CA ASP A 39 -24.21 -0.71 -10.64
C ASP A 39 -23.13 -0.40 -11.68
N ASP A 40 -22.96 0.88 -12.06
CA ASP A 40 -21.89 1.27 -12.96
C ASP A 40 -20.52 0.86 -12.38
N LEU A 41 -19.60 0.45 -13.25
CA LEU A 41 -18.35 -0.15 -12.82
C LEU A 41 -17.17 0.82 -12.91
N LEU A 42 -16.40 0.86 -11.83
CA LEU A 42 -15.03 1.35 -11.86
C LEU A 42 -14.10 0.13 -12.03
N LEU A 43 -13.21 0.19 -13.02
CA LEU A 43 -12.16 -0.80 -13.22
C LEU A 43 -10.82 -0.23 -12.77
N LEU A 44 -10.28 -0.82 -11.70
CA LEU A 44 -8.91 -0.52 -11.24
C LEU A 44 -7.98 -1.63 -11.69
N TYR A 45 -7.03 -1.31 -12.56
CA TYR A 45 -6.04 -2.27 -13.00
C TYR A 45 -4.91 -2.40 -12.00
N THR A 46 -4.62 -3.64 -11.58
CA THR A 46 -3.52 -3.94 -10.67
C THR A 46 -2.35 -4.55 -11.44
N GLY A 47 -1.14 -4.02 -11.24
CA GLY A 47 0.07 -4.71 -11.68
C GLY A 47 0.23 -5.98 -10.85
N GLY A 48 0.02 -7.13 -11.47
CA GLY A 48 0.27 -8.42 -10.82
C GLY A 48 1.77 -8.73 -10.80
N THR A 49 2.27 -9.24 -9.68
CA THR A 49 3.63 -9.80 -9.58
C THR A 49 3.82 -11.06 -10.45
N THR A 50 2.74 -11.57 -11.03
CA THR A 50 2.70 -12.89 -11.70
C THR A 50 2.03 -12.87 -13.07
N GLY A 51 1.98 -11.73 -13.80
CA GLY A 51 1.38 -11.72 -15.15
C GLY A 51 0.76 -10.40 -15.58
N MET A 52 -0.12 -10.46 -16.57
CA MET A 52 -0.83 -9.30 -17.10
C MET A 52 -1.65 -8.58 -16.02
N PRO A 53 -1.73 -7.23 -16.08
CA PRO A 53 -2.56 -6.44 -15.17
C PRO A 53 -4.02 -6.92 -15.18
N LYS A 54 -4.67 -6.93 -14.01
CA LYS A 54 -6.06 -7.37 -13.84
C LYS A 54 -6.94 -6.19 -13.49
N GLY A 55 -8.06 -6.05 -14.17
CA GLY A 55 -9.07 -5.04 -13.87
C GLY A 55 -9.96 -5.51 -12.72
N VAL A 56 -9.77 -4.94 -11.53
CA VAL A 56 -10.66 -5.16 -10.38
C VAL A 56 -11.93 -4.36 -10.60
N MET A 57 -13.08 -5.03 -10.61
CA MET A 57 -14.39 -4.43 -10.91
C MET A 57 -15.11 -4.05 -9.62
N TRP A 58 -15.20 -2.77 -9.34
CA TRP A 58 -16.01 -2.21 -8.27
C TRP A 58 -17.33 -1.66 -8.80
N ARG A 59 -18.47 -2.03 -8.18
CA ARG A 59 -19.68 -1.25 -8.34
C ARG A 59 -19.47 0.12 -7.70
N GLN A 60 -19.91 1.18 -8.33
CA GLN A 60 -19.72 2.54 -7.83
C GLN A 60 -20.32 2.73 -6.44
N GLU A 61 -21.51 2.17 -6.19
CA GLU A 61 -22.16 2.24 -4.88
C GLU A 61 -21.35 1.53 -3.78
N ASP A 62 -20.88 0.30 -4.03
CA ASP A 62 -20.10 -0.46 -3.06
C ASP A 62 -18.77 0.22 -2.72
N LEU A 63 -18.11 0.76 -3.73
CA LEU A 63 -16.89 1.54 -3.53
C LEU A 63 -17.15 2.82 -2.74
N PHE A 64 -18.20 3.58 -3.12
CA PHE A 64 -18.57 4.80 -2.42
C PHE A 64 -18.88 4.53 -0.95
N LEU A 65 -19.71 3.54 -0.64
CA LEU A 65 -20.06 3.17 0.74
C LEU A 65 -18.83 2.74 1.55
N THR A 66 -17.89 2.03 0.92
CA THR A 66 -16.63 1.63 1.56
C THR A 66 -15.77 2.83 1.90
N LEU A 67 -15.56 3.74 0.95
CA LEU A 67 -14.73 4.93 1.14
C LEU A 67 -15.36 5.93 2.11
N ASP A 68 -16.68 6.08 2.09
CA ASP A 68 -17.41 6.96 3.01
C ASP A 68 -17.50 6.41 4.44
N SER A 69 -17.37 5.11 4.62
CA SER A 69 -17.50 4.47 5.94
C SER A 69 -16.52 5.01 7.00
N THR A 70 -15.30 5.35 6.58
CA THR A 70 -14.29 5.96 7.45
C THR A 70 -14.62 7.41 7.79
N ASN A 71 -15.28 8.13 6.87
CA ASN A 71 -15.66 9.53 7.02
C ASN A 71 -16.87 9.69 7.94
N LYS A 72 -17.80 8.74 7.98
CA LYS A 72 -18.94 8.73 8.92
C LYS A 72 -18.49 8.72 10.39
N LYS A 73 -17.35 8.11 10.69
CA LYS A 73 -16.78 8.12 12.04
C LYS A 73 -16.24 9.51 12.44
N ARG A 74 -15.74 10.29 11.46
CA ARG A 74 -15.20 11.65 11.67
C ARG A 74 -16.29 12.71 11.70
N LEU A 75 -17.30 12.51 10.88
CA LEU A 75 -18.43 13.42 10.69
C LEU A 75 -19.73 12.63 10.93
N PRO A 76 -20.08 12.39 12.20
CA PRO A 76 -21.26 11.58 12.52
C PRO A 76 -22.52 12.21 11.90
N PRO A 77 -23.51 11.38 11.55
CA PRO A 77 -24.79 11.85 11.03
C PRO A 77 -25.42 12.87 11.96
N THR A 78 -26.05 13.89 11.40
CA THR A 78 -26.88 14.79 12.19
C THR A 78 -28.16 14.08 12.63
N PRO A 79 -28.84 14.53 13.72
CA PRO A 79 -30.11 13.96 14.15
C PRO A 79 -31.20 13.96 13.08
N GLN A 80 -31.09 14.83 12.08
CA GLN A 80 -32.01 14.95 10.95
C GLN A 80 -31.65 14.02 9.77
N GLY A 81 -30.66 13.18 9.92
CA GLY A 81 -30.04 12.39 8.88
C GLY A 81 -28.66 12.91 8.50
N ASP A 82 -28.00 12.25 7.58
CA ASP A 82 -26.72 12.70 7.05
C ASP A 82 -26.79 12.82 5.54
N PRO A 83 -27.39 13.88 5.02
CA PRO A 83 -27.23 14.19 3.61
C PRO A 83 -25.76 14.55 3.39
N ILE A 84 -25.10 13.81 2.50
CA ILE A 84 -23.72 14.09 2.04
C ILE A 84 -23.60 15.56 1.66
N GLY A 85 -24.69 16.16 1.14
CA GLY A 85 -24.79 17.57 0.83
C GLY A 85 -24.49 18.50 2.00
N GLU A 86 -24.91 18.20 3.22
CA GLU A 86 -24.60 19.05 4.40
C GLU A 86 -23.12 18.95 4.79
N ARG A 87 -22.51 17.77 4.71
CA ARG A 87 -21.09 17.61 4.95
C ARG A 87 -20.24 18.34 3.92
N SER A 88 -20.71 18.42 2.68
CA SER A 88 -20.00 19.08 1.58
C SER A 88 -20.09 20.61 1.61
N LEU A 89 -20.93 21.19 2.46
CA LEU A 89 -21.01 22.65 2.64
C LEU A 89 -19.80 23.24 3.39
N ARG A 90 -19.00 22.40 4.05
CA ARG A 90 -17.78 22.85 4.74
C ARG A 90 -16.57 22.38 3.96
N PRO A 91 -15.57 23.24 3.73
CA PRO A 91 -14.33 22.82 3.09
C PRO A 91 -13.69 21.65 3.84
N GLY A 92 -13.47 20.56 3.15
CA GLY A 92 -12.77 19.38 3.66
C GLY A 92 -11.25 19.53 3.67
N PRO A 93 -10.53 18.47 4.01
CA PRO A 93 -9.07 18.49 4.06
C PRO A 93 -8.43 18.73 2.68
N ARG A 94 -7.23 19.30 2.70
CA ARG A 94 -6.33 19.36 1.53
C ARG A 94 -5.46 18.11 1.55
N ASN A 95 -5.70 17.21 0.61
CA ASN A 95 -5.02 15.93 0.51
C ASN A 95 -4.01 15.93 -0.65
N LEU A 96 -2.80 15.46 -0.37
CA LEU A 96 -1.74 15.25 -1.35
C LEU A 96 -1.51 13.75 -1.54
N PRO A 97 -2.07 13.10 -2.56
CA PRO A 97 -1.71 11.74 -2.90
C PRO A 97 -0.31 11.73 -3.54
N ALA A 98 0.73 11.46 -2.72
CA ALA A 98 2.08 11.25 -3.23
C ALA A 98 2.19 9.90 -3.96
N ALA A 99 1.40 8.90 -3.54
CA ALA A 99 1.20 7.69 -4.32
C ALA A 99 0.46 8.01 -5.62
N PRO A 100 0.84 7.40 -6.76
CA PRO A 100 0.20 7.65 -8.05
C PRO A 100 -1.32 7.40 -8.01
N LEU A 101 -2.11 8.29 -8.64
CA LEU A 101 -3.58 8.14 -8.71
C LEU A 101 -4.05 6.92 -9.53
N MET A 102 -3.19 6.34 -10.33
CA MET A 102 -3.45 5.05 -11.01
C MET A 102 -3.35 3.85 -10.05
N HIS A 103 -2.83 4.03 -8.85
CA HIS A 103 -2.69 3.00 -7.81
C HIS A 103 -3.75 3.17 -6.73
N GLY A 104 -4.29 2.05 -6.21
CA GLY A 104 -5.37 2.06 -5.20
C GLY A 104 -5.09 2.96 -4.00
N THR A 105 -3.87 2.98 -3.48
CA THR A 105 -3.49 3.83 -2.35
C THR A 105 -3.72 5.32 -2.64
N GLY A 106 -3.26 5.82 -3.78
CA GLY A 106 -3.49 7.21 -4.18
C GLY A 106 -4.96 7.49 -4.52
N LEU A 107 -5.55 6.64 -5.39
CA LEU A 107 -6.91 6.83 -5.87
C LEU A 107 -7.95 6.78 -4.76
N PHE A 108 -7.94 5.74 -3.94
CA PHE A 108 -8.97 5.57 -2.91
C PHE A 108 -8.88 6.62 -1.81
N ASN A 109 -7.65 7.05 -1.43
CA ASN A 109 -7.49 8.17 -0.52
C ASN A 109 -8.01 9.49 -1.11
N ALA A 110 -7.69 9.78 -2.37
CA ALA A 110 -8.20 10.95 -3.06
C ALA A 110 -9.74 10.93 -3.13
N MET A 111 -10.33 9.83 -3.60
CA MET A 111 -11.78 9.68 -3.67
C MET A 111 -12.45 9.80 -2.30
N SER A 112 -11.91 9.16 -1.26
CA SER A 112 -12.42 9.28 0.11
C SER A 112 -12.35 10.73 0.61
N ASN A 113 -11.31 11.48 0.25
CA ASN A 113 -11.23 12.89 0.62
C ASN A 113 -12.29 13.75 -0.09
N LEU A 114 -12.62 13.42 -1.36
CA LEU A 114 -13.66 14.12 -2.10
C LEU A 114 -15.07 13.93 -1.51
N THR A 115 -15.36 12.78 -0.86
CA THR A 115 -16.68 12.57 -0.23
C THR A 115 -16.98 13.51 0.94
N VAL A 116 -15.97 14.23 1.44
CA VAL A 116 -16.10 15.24 2.50
C VAL A 116 -15.74 16.65 2.01
N ALA A 117 -15.95 16.93 0.74
CA ALA A 117 -15.62 18.20 0.09
C ALA A 117 -14.13 18.60 0.22
N GLY A 118 -13.24 17.62 0.26
CA GLY A 118 -11.80 17.85 0.31
C GLY A 118 -11.25 18.33 -1.03
N CYS A 119 -10.07 18.91 -0.99
CA CYS A 119 -9.29 19.33 -2.14
C CYS A 119 -8.16 18.34 -2.39
N ILE A 120 -7.95 17.95 -3.65
CA ILE A 120 -6.83 17.12 -4.05
C ILE A 120 -5.75 18.01 -4.65
N ILE A 121 -4.54 17.89 -4.11
CA ILE A 121 -3.35 18.59 -4.57
C ILE A 121 -2.43 17.56 -5.21
N THR A 122 -1.99 17.81 -6.44
CA THR A 122 -1.08 16.94 -7.17
C THR A 122 0.27 17.61 -7.35
N MET A 123 1.35 16.82 -7.33
CA MET A 123 2.67 17.30 -7.70
C MET A 123 2.75 17.51 -9.20
N ALA A 124 3.55 18.47 -9.65
CA ALA A 124 3.76 18.77 -11.06
C ALA A 124 4.82 17.85 -11.69
N GLY A 125 5.78 17.37 -10.88
CA GLY A 125 6.87 16.52 -11.33
C GLY A 125 6.38 15.14 -11.79
N ARG A 126 7.09 14.56 -12.77
CA ARG A 126 6.80 13.22 -13.31
C ARG A 126 7.39 12.09 -12.45
N LYS A 127 8.34 12.42 -11.58
CA LYS A 127 8.99 11.50 -10.66
C LYS A 127 8.80 11.99 -9.24
N PHE A 128 8.76 11.06 -8.31
CA PHE A 128 8.72 11.41 -6.90
C PHE A 128 9.99 12.17 -6.51
N ASP A 129 9.81 13.40 -6.03
CA ASP A 129 10.85 14.25 -5.46
C ASP A 129 10.40 14.70 -4.07
N PRO A 130 11.13 14.31 -3.00
CA PRO A 130 10.76 14.68 -1.63
C PRO A 130 10.84 16.20 -1.39
N ALA A 131 11.72 16.95 -2.07
CA ALA A 131 11.77 18.39 -1.92
C ALA A 131 10.54 19.08 -2.54
N GLU A 132 10.16 18.69 -3.76
CA GLU A 132 8.90 19.16 -4.39
C GLU A 132 7.68 18.83 -3.53
N LEU A 133 7.65 17.64 -2.93
CA LEU A 133 6.55 17.23 -2.05
C LEU A 133 6.47 18.15 -0.82
N LEU A 134 7.59 18.42 -0.16
CA LEU A 134 7.64 19.26 1.04
C LEU A 134 7.32 20.73 0.72
N ASP A 135 7.85 21.27 -0.39
CA ASP A 135 7.48 22.59 -0.91
C ASP A 135 5.97 22.70 -1.19
N THR A 136 5.38 21.61 -1.71
CA THR A 136 3.94 21.53 -1.99
C THR A 136 3.12 21.50 -0.70
N ILE A 137 3.56 20.77 0.32
CA ILE A 137 2.90 20.71 1.65
C ILE A 137 2.88 22.10 2.26
N GLU A 138 3.99 22.81 2.29
CA GLU A 138 4.09 24.17 2.82
C GLU A 138 3.22 25.14 2.04
N LYS A 139 3.43 25.21 0.72
CA LYS A 139 2.75 26.18 -0.16
C LYS A 139 1.23 26.09 -0.11
N TYR A 140 0.70 24.89 -0.09
CA TYR A 140 -0.75 24.65 -0.14
C TYR A 140 -1.37 24.30 1.19
N HIS A 141 -0.59 24.32 2.28
CA HIS A 141 -1.03 23.94 3.63
C HIS A 141 -1.75 22.59 3.64
N VAL A 142 -1.10 21.57 3.10
CA VAL A 142 -1.62 20.20 3.01
C VAL A 142 -1.89 19.65 4.40
N ASN A 143 -3.08 19.07 4.59
CA ASN A 143 -3.49 18.50 5.90
C ASN A 143 -3.27 16.99 5.98
N SER A 144 -3.35 16.30 4.85
CA SER A 144 -3.16 14.86 4.77
C SER A 144 -2.43 14.46 3.51
N MET A 145 -1.66 13.39 3.56
CA MET A 145 -1.06 12.80 2.37
C MET A 145 -1.18 11.27 2.39
N SER A 146 -1.11 10.66 1.21
CA SER A 146 -1.01 9.21 1.07
C SER A 146 0.29 8.80 0.40
N ILE A 147 0.95 7.81 0.99
CA ILE A 147 2.27 7.29 0.56
C ILE A 147 2.23 5.77 0.43
N VAL A 148 3.31 5.20 -0.09
CA VAL A 148 3.52 3.75 -0.16
C VAL A 148 4.73 3.38 0.69
N GLY A 149 4.51 3.25 2.00
CA GLY A 149 5.48 2.82 2.98
C GLY A 149 6.82 3.57 2.95
N ASP A 150 7.86 2.86 3.33
CA ASP A 150 9.23 3.36 3.41
C ASP A 150 9.81 3.81 2.07
N ALA A 151 9.26 3.33 0.95
CA ALA A 151 9.68 3.77 -0.38
C ALA A 151 9.51 5.30 -0.58
N PHE A 152 8.53 5.89 0.09
CA PHE A 152 8.27 7.32 0.12
C PHE A 152 8.74 7.97 1.42
N ALA A 153 8.45 7.32 2.55
CA ALA A 153 8.70 7.90 3.87
C ALA A 153 10.19 8.12 4.17
N LYS A 154 11.07 7.18 3.81
CA LYS A 154 12.51 7.33 4.03
C LYS A 154 13.13 8.48 3.23
N PRO A 155 12.86 8.68 1.92
CA PRO A 155 13.30 9.87 1.21
C PRO A 155 12.79 11.18 1.82
N ILE A 156 11.51 11.24 2.24
CA ILE A 156 10.94 12.40 2.93
C ILE A 156 11.69 12.69 4.22
N LEU A 157 11.90 11.67 5.07
CA LEU A 157 12.62 11.79 6.33
C LEU A 157 14.06 12.28 6.11
N ARG A 158 14.77 11.72 5.13
CA ARG A 158 16.13 12.15 4.78
C ARG A 158 16.18 13.62 4.34
N ALA A 159 15.21 14.10 3.58
CA ALA A 159 15.13 15.50 3.19
C ALA A 159 14.93 16.39 4.42
N LEU A 160 13.99 16.05 5.31
CA LEU A 160 13.75 16.77 6.55
C LEU A 160 14.96 16.76 7.49
N ASP A 161 15.65 15.62 7.63
CA ASP A 161 16.86 15.52 8.48
C ASP A 161 18.05 16.30 7.90
N SER A 162 18.17 16.39 6.58
CA SER A 162 19.27 17.12 5.92
C SER A 162 19.10 18.64 6.00
N GLU A 163 17.87 19.14 6.00
CA GLU A 163 17.54 20.57 6.03
C GLU A 163 16.41 20.85 7.05
N PRO A 164 16.66 20.73 8.39
CA PRO A 164 15.61 20.64 9.41
C PRO A 164 14.70 21.88 9.53
N GLN A 165 15.08 23.02 9.01
CA GLN A 165 14.33 24.28 9.12
C GLN A 165 13.87 24.82 7.76
N ARG A 166 14.04 24.06 6.70
CA ARG A 166 13.72 24.52 5.35
C ARG A 166 12.21 24.55 5.09
N TRP A 167 11.44 23.57 5.63
CA TRP A 167 10.03 23.43 5.32
C TRP A 167 9.16 23.52 6.57
N ASP A 168 8.07 24.27 6.49
CA ASP A 168 7.00 24.26 7.47
C ASP A 168 5.97 23.18 7.10
N ILE A 169 6.06 22.04 7.78
CA ILE A 169 5.08 20.95 7.65
C ILE A 169 4.00 20.97 8.74
N SER A 170 3.84 22.07 9.47
CA SER A 170 2.92 22.17 10.60
C SER A 170 1.45 22.01 10.22
N SER A 171 1.10 22.22 8.97
CA SER A 171 -0.24 21.97 8.42
C SER A 171 -0.57 20.49 8.28
N LEU A 172 0.44 19.62 8.06
CA LEU A 172 0.26 18.19 7.87
C LEU A 172 -0.12 17.50 9.18
N ARG A 173 -1.24 16.78 9.17
CA ARG A 173 -1.80 16.10 10.35
C ARG A 173 -1.85 14.59 10.18
N VAL A 174 -2.08 14.12 8.96
CA VAL A 174 -2.32 12.70 8.70
C VAL A 174 -1.46 12.23 7.55
N ILE A 175 -0.76 11.13 7.76
CA ILE A 175 -0.10 10.36 6.71
C ILE A 175 -0.77 8.99 6.65
N VAL A 176 -1.37 8.65 5.51
CA VAL A 176 -1.91 7.31 5.26
C VAL A 176 -0.92 6.55 4.40
N SER A 177 -0.48 5.41 4.88
CA SER A 177 0.41 4.51 4.15
C SER A 177 -0.27 3.19 3.84
N SER A 178 -0.05 2.64 2.67
CA SER A 178 -0.53 1.29 2.31
C SER A 178 0.30 0.70 1.17
N GLY A 179 0.29 -0.61 1.07
CA GLY A 179 0.86 -1.36 -0.06
C GLY A 179 2.29 -1.83 0.12
N VAL A 180 3.08 -1.18 0.95
CA VAL A 180 4.43 -1.58 1.36
C VAL A 180 4.61 -1.26 2.84
N MET A 181 5.49 -1.96 3.50
CA MET A 181 5.79 -1.80 4.93
C MET A 181 6.20 -0.35 5.26
N PHE A 182 5.70 0.15 6.38
CA PHE A 182 6.05 1.43 6.97
C PHE A 182 6.69 1.20 8.34
N ALA A 183 8.02 1.23 8.37
CA ALA A 183 8.80 0.83 9.54
C ALA A 183 8.57 1.74 10.75
N ALA A 184 8.59 1.15 11.94
CA ALA A 184 8.45 1.87 13.21
C ALA A 184 9.50 2.97 13.37
N GLU A 185 10.74 2.70 12.98
CA GLU A 185 11.86 3.64 13.03
C GLU A 185 11.62 4.86 12.14
N THR A 186 11.13 4.65 10.91
CA THR A 186 10.80 5.75 9.99
C THR A 186 9.65 6.60 10.52
N LYS A 187 8.63 5.97 11.12
CA LYS A 187 7.52 6.67 11.79
C LYS A 187 8.02 7.54 12.94
N GLN A 188 8.90 7.01 13.80
CA GLN A 188 9.52 7.76 14.88
C GLN A 188 10.38 8.93 14.36
N GLY A 189 11.10 8.70 13.26
CA GLY A 189 11.84 9.76 12.58
C GLY A 189 10.95 10.93 12.18
N LEU A 190 9.84 10.66 11.51
CA LEU A 190 8.89 11.70 11.08
C LEU A 190 8.24 12.45 12.27
N LEU A 191 7.97 11.76 13.38
CA LEU A 191 7.43 12.38 14.59
C LEU A 191 8.40 13.40 15.22
N ARG A 192 9.71 13.26 15.06
CA ARG A 192 10.68 14.27 15.51
C ARG A 192 10.51 15.61 14.80
N HIS A 193 10.04 15.59 13.55
CA HIS A 193 9.78 16.82 12.78
C HIS A 193 8.39 17.40 13.01
N SER A 194 7.42 16.59 13.43
CA SER A 194 6.09 17.07 13.84
C SER A 194 5.40 16.07 14.75
N GLU A 195 5.33 16.41 16.04
CA GLU A 195 4.63 15.61 17.08
C GLU A 195 3.10 15.52 16.85
N ARG A 196 2.56 16.38 15.98
CA ARG A 196 1.13 16.41 15.65
C ARG A 196 0.73 15.43 14.56
N LEU A 197 1.70 14.73 13.97
CA LEU A 197 1.44 13.73 12.95
C LEU A 197 0.72 12.51 13.54
N ILE A 198 -0.29 12.09 12.81
CA ILE A 198 -0.94 10.79 12.97
C ILE A 198 -0.62 9.98 11.72
N MET A 199 0.03 8.86 11.87
CA MET A 199 0.35 7.97 10.76
C MET A 199 -0.55 6.74 10.83
N VAL A 200 -1.32 6.53 9.78
CA VAL A 200 -2.20 5.37 9.61
C VAL A 200 -1.58 4.43 8.59
N ASP A 201 -1.14 3.28 9.06
CA ASP A 201 -0.69 2.20 8.21
C ASP A 201 -1.88 1.29 7.93
N ALA A 202 -2.34 1.28 6.69
CA ALA A 202 -3.56 0.61 6.27
C ALA A 202 -3.23 -0.67 5.49
N LEU A 203 -3.62 -1.81 6.05
CA LEU A 203 -3.62 -3.08 5.32
C LEU A 203 -4.85 -3.15 4.42
N GLY A 204 -4.60 -3.31 3.14
CA GLY A 204 -5.64 -3.44 2.13
C GLY A 204 -5.05 -3.74 0.76
N SER A 205 -5.93 -3.98 -0.17
CA SER A 205 -5.59 -4.19 -1.58
C SER A 205 -6.67 -3.59 -2.46
N SER A 206 -6.46 -3.61 -3.78
CA SER A 206 -7.49 -3.22 -4.74
C SER A 206 -8.75 -4.08 -4.63
N GLU A 207 -8.61 -5.32 -4.14
CA GLU A 207 -9.67 -6.31 -3.93
C GLU A 207 -10.36 -6.20 -2.57
N ALA A 208 -9.72 -5.51 -1.59
CA ALA A 208 -10.21 -5.45 -0.22
C ALA A 208 -9.71 -4.18 0.48
N ILE A 209 -10.55 -3.15 0.56
CA ILE A 209 -10.22 -1.88 1.19
C ILE A 209 -10.55 -1.94 2.69
N GLY A 210 -9.59 -1.52 3.54
CA GLY A 210 -9.84 -1.38 4.98
C GLY A 210 -9.87 -2.70 5.74
N MET A 211 -9.01 -3.65 5.38
CA MET A 211 -8.89 -4.95 6.07
C MET A 211 -8.41 -4.77 7.51
N ALA A 212 -7.36 -4.00 7.71
CA ALA A 212 -6.81 -3.72 9.03
C ALA A 212 -6.06 -2.39 9.02
N GLN A 213 -5.79 -1.84 10.20
CA GLN A 213 -5.02 -0.61 10.33
C GLN A 213 -4.15 -0.62 11.58
N SER A 214 -3.08 0.17 11.52
CA SER A 214 -2.25 0.52 12.67
C SER A 214 -2.12 2.03 12.73
N THR A 215 -2.25 2.61 13.91
CA THR A 215 -2.15 4.07 14.09
C THR A 215 -0.97 4.39 14.98
N THR A 216 -0.10 5.29 14.53
CA THR A 216 1.06 5.79 15.27
C THR A 216 0.92 7.29 15.47
N SER A 217 1.17 7.75 16.68
CA SER A 217 1.25 9.17 17.07
C SER A 217 2.35 9.36 18.12
N ALA A 218 2.66 10.60 18.47
CA ALA A 218 3.64 10.91 19.52
C ALA A 218 3.28 10.32 20.90
N ALA A 219 2.00 10.04 21.15
CA ALA A 219 1.53 9.47 22.43
C ALA A 219 1.55 7.94 22.48
N GLY A 220 1.89 7.24 21.38
CA GLY A 220 1.82 5.79 21.30
C GLY A 220 3.11 5.15 20.80
N GLU A 221 3.21 3.84 20.99
CA GLU A 221 4.32 3.07 20.43
C GLU A 221 4.17 2.90 18.91
N SER A 222 5.29 3.04 18.21
CA SER A 222 5.35 2.70 16.79
C SER A 222 5.63 1.21 16.63
N LYS A 223 4.80 0.54 15.84
CA LYS A 223 4.98 -0.89 15.52
C LYS A 223 5.04 -1.07 13.99
N THR A 224 5.81 -2.06 13.55
CA THR A 224 5.88 -2.48 12.16
C THR A 224 5.01 -3.73 11.98
N ALA A 225 4.25 -3.82 10.89
CA ALA A 225 3.44 -4.98 10.49
C ALA A 225 2.43 -5.50 11.55
N SER A 226 2.07 -4.67 12.53
CA SER A 226 1.13 -5.00 13.60
C SER A 226 -0.14 -4.18 13.40
N PHE A 227 -1.30 -4.84 13.31
CA PHE A 227 -2.54 -4.23 12.89
C PHE A 227 -3.70 -4.60 13.80
N GLU A 228 -4.72 -3.76 13.82
CA GLU A 228 -6.06 -4.05 14.34
C GLU A 228 -6.99 -4.38 13.17
N LEU A 229 -7.73 -5.49 13.27
CA LEU A 229 -8.69 -5.87 12.24
C LEU A 229 -9.83 -4.87 12.12
N GLY A 230 -10.21 -4.59 10.89
CA GLY A 230 -11.46 -3.90 10.61
C GLY A 230 -12.68 -4.74 11.02
N PRO A 231 -13.85 -4.12 11.24
CA PRO A 231 -15.04 -4.80 11.78
C PRO A 231 -15.58 -5.91 10.87
N ASN A 232 -15.26 -5.88 9.59
CA ASN A 232 -15.68 -6.85 8.59
C ASN A 232 -14.56 -7.80 8.17
N THR A 233 -13.42 -7.77 8.87
CA THR A 233 -12.24 -8.57 8.55
C THR A 233 -12.08 -9.72 9.52
N LYS A 234 -11.69 -10.88 9.01
CA LYS A 234 -11.38 -12.09 9.76
C LYS A 234 -10.09 -12.71 9.23
N ILE A 235 -9.46 -13.52 10.06
CA ILE A 235 -8.37 -14.40 9.61
C ILE A 235 -8.98 -15.80 9.50
N LEU A 236 -8.93 -16.39 8.29
CA LEU A 236 -9.53 -17.68 7.98
C LEU A 236 -8.43 -18.70 7.66
N THR A 237 -8.55 -19.88 8.25
CA THR A 237 -7.77 -21.07 7.86
C THR A 237 -8.08 -21.48 6.41
N GLU A 238 -7.32 -22.40 5.85
CA GLU A 238 -7.56 -22.91 4.49
C GLU A 238 -8.93 -23.63 4.37
N ASP A 239 -9.38 -24.28 5.44
CA ASP A 239 -10.68 -24.94 5.54
C ASP A 239 -11.85 -23.97 5.86
N GLY A 240 -11.57 -22.67 5.98
CA GLY A 240 -12.59 -21.62 6.18
C GLY A 240 -13.05 -21.41 7.62
N ARG A 241 -12.32 -21.95 8.59
CA ARG A 241 -12.54 -21.69 10.02
C ARG A 241 -11.92 -20.36 10.43
N GLU A 242 -12.60 -19.59 11.27
CA GLU A 242 -12.06 -18.33 11.83
C GLU A 242 -11.01 -18.63 12.91
N LEU A 243 -9.82 -18.02 12.79
CA LEU A 243 -8.81 -18.06 13.84
C LEU A 243 -9.24 -17.19 15.03
N GLN A 244 -9.09 -17.74 16.22
CA GLN A 244 -9.32 -17.01 17.46
C GLN A 244 -8.03 -16.34 17.95
N PRO A 245 -8.12 -15.20 18.68
CA PRO A 245 -6.97 -14.58 19.33
C PRO A 245 -6.15 -15.59 20.16
N GLY A 246 -4.83 -15.55 19.98
CA GLY A 246 -3.90 -16.47 20.65
C GLY A 246 -3.74 -17.84 19.96
N SER A 247 -4.31 -18.05 18.78
CA SER A 247 -4.07 -19.24 17.98
C SER A 247 -2.60 -19.33 17.55
N SER A 248 -2.02 -20.53 17.66
CA SER A 248 -0.70 -20.81 17.08
C SER A 248 -0.70 -21.05 15.58
N GLU A 249 -1.90 -21.12 14.98
CA GLU A 249 -2.07 -21.29 13.53
C GLU A 249 -1.94 -19.95 12.82
N ILE A 250 -1.66 -20.01 11.53
CA ILE A 250 -1.73 -18.85 10.62
C ILE A 250 -2.91 -19.00 9.68
N GLY A 251 -3.43 -17.87 9.17
CA GLY A 251 -4.56 -17.88 8.25
C GLY A 251 -4.49 -16.75 7.23
N ARG A 252 -5.45 -16.76 6.32
CA ARG A 252 -5.60 -15.77 5.27
C ARG A 252 -6.49 -14.62 5.76
N VAL A 253 -6.05 -13.39 5.54
CA VAL A 253 -6.86 -12.23 5.85
C VAL A 253 -8.01 -12.13 4.84
N ALA A 254 -9.24 -12.08 5.33
CA ALA A 254 -10.46 -12.12 4.55
C ALA A 254 -11.40 -10.97 4.93
N LEU A 255 -11.95 -10.26 3.94
CA LEU A 255 -12.87 -9.13 4.12
C LEU A 255 -14.23 -9.48 3.55
N LYS A 256 -15.32 -9.25 4.32
CA LYS A 256 -16.71 -9.35 3.87
C LYS A 256 -17.37 -7.98 3.69
N GLY A 257 -18.53 -7.95 3.09
CA GLY A 257 -19.33 -6.74 2.87
C GLY A 257 -19.14 -6.17 1.46
N ASN A 258 -19.01 -4.84 1.35
CA ASN A 258 -18.83 -4.17 0.07
C ASN A 258 -17.44 -4.49 -0.49
N THR A 259 -17.37 -5.39 -1.44
CA THR A 259 -16.13 -5.85 -2.09
C THR A 259 -16.35 -5.91 -3.60
N PRO A 260 -15.29 -5.88 -4.42
CA PRO A 260 -15.41 -5.98 -5.88
C PRO A 260 -16.22 -7.20 -6.32
N ILE A 261 -16.89 -7.08 -7.46
CA ILE A 261 -17.65 -8.21 -8.01
C ILE A 261 -16.75 -9.29 -8.62
N GLY A 262 -15.50 -8.94 -8.98
CA GLY A 262 -14.53 -9.86 -9.56
C GLY A 262 -13.44 -9.15 -10.34
N TYR A 263 -12.70 -9.91 -11.14
CA TYR A 263 -11.77 -9.38 -12.13
C TYR A 263 -12.39 -9.40 -13.52
N TYR A 264 -12.17 -8.34 -14.28
CA TYR A 264 -12.68 -8.21 -15.64
C TYR A 264 -12.12 -9.33 -16.55
N LYS A 265 -13.03 -10.09 -17.18
CA LYS A 265 -12.72 -11.21 -18.08
C LYS A 265 -11.81 -12.30 -17.46
N ASP A 266 -11.79 -12.44 -16.13
CA ASP A 266 -11.03 -13.49 -15.44
C ASP A 266 -11.90 -14.19 -14.38
N PRO A 267 -12.84 -15.05 -14.75
CA PRO A 267 -13.75 -15.72 -13.82
C PRO A 267 -13.02 -16.72 -12.92
N GLU A 268 -11.98 -17.38 -13.39
CA GLU A 268 -11.23 -18.35 -12.61
C GLU A 268 -10.51 -17.68 -11.44
N LYS A 269 -9.78 -16.57 -11.70
CA LYS A 269 -9.13 -15.81 -10.64
C LYS A 269 -10.13 -15.14 -9.71
N SER A 270 -11.26 -14.68 -10.26
CA SER A 270 -12.34 -14.11 -9.46
C SER A 270 -12.86 -15.12 -8.43
N ALA A 271 -13.12 -16.37 -8.84
CA ALA A 271 -13.56 -17.42 -7.95
C ALA A 271 -12.53 -17.79 -6.86
N LYS A 272 -11.23 -17.70 -7.18
CA LYS A 272 -10.14 -17.94 -6.21
C LYS A 272 -10.00 -16.81 -5.19
N THR A 273 -10.31 -15.58 -5.56
CA THR A 273 -10.17 -14.41 -4.68
C THR A 273 -11.46 -14.09 -3.92
N PHE A 274 -12.60 -14.17 -4.60
CA PHE A 274 -13.91 -13.84 -4.02
C PHE A 274 -14.67 -15.12 -3.74
N GLN A 275 -14.42 -15.71 -2.58
CA GLN A 275 -14.92 -17.04 -2.20
C GLN A 275 -16.21 -16.95 -1.38
N ILE A 276 -17.08 -17.95 -1.52
CA ILE A 276 -18.21 -18.14 -0.61
C ILE A 276 -17.83 -19.22 0.39
N ILE A 277 -17.69 -18.82 1.67
CA ILE A 277 -17.36 -19.72 2.77
C ILE A 277 -18.47 -19.62 3.80
N ASN A 278 -19.10 -20.74 4.14
CA ASN A 278 -20.24 -20.81 5.07
C ASN A 278 -21.38 -19.84 4.71
N GLY A 279 -21.68 -19.71 3.40
CA GLY A 279 -22.73 -18.84 2.89
C GLY A 279 -22.39 -17.33 2.87
N VAL A 280 -21.21 -16.94 3.30
CA VAL A 280 -20.73 -15.55 3.29
C VAL A 280 -19.70 -15.36 2.17
N ARG A 281 -19.86 -14.28 1.40
CA ARG A 281 -18.89 -13.89 0.37
C ARG A 281 -17.73 -13.11 0.99
N TRP A 282 -16.54 -13.60 0.76
CA TRP A 282 -15.27 -13.03 1.25
C TRP A 282 -14.36 -12.64 0.09
N SER A 283 -13.71 -11.50 0.22
CA SER A 283 -12.54 -11.15 -0.58
C SER A 283 -11.29 -11.60 0.17
N ILE A 284 -10.48 -12.48 -0.45
CA ILE A 284 -9.27 -13.08 0.12
C ILE A 284 -8.11 -12.83 -0.85
N PRO A 285 -7.44 -11.68 -0.78
CA PRO A 285 -6.39 -11.29 -1.74
C PRO A 285 -5.12 -12.14 -1.69
N GLY A 286 -4.94 -12.90 -0.59
CA GLY A 286 -3.82 -13.83 -0.42
C GLY A 286 -2.79 -13.38 0.61
N ASP A 287 -3.11 -12.40 1.43
CA ASP A 287 -2.28 -11.98 2.57
C ASP A 287 -2.48 -12.94 3.74
N TRP A 288 -1.38 -13.38 4.36
CA TRP A 288 -1.36 -14.29 5.50
C TRP A 288 -0.99 -13.55 6.77
N ALA A 289 -1.57 -13.98 7.88
CA ALA A 289 -1.37 -13.36 9.17
C ALA A 289 -1.48 -14.37 10.33
N SER A 290 -0.91 -14.01 11.48
CA SER A 290 -1.17 -14.57 12.80
C SER A 290 -1.93 -13.57 13.66
N ILE A 291 -2.51 -14.02 14.77
CA ILE A 291 -3.26 -13.17 15.70
C ILE A 291 -2.84 -13.49 17.14
N ASP A 292 -2.40 -12.48 17.85
CA ASP A 292 -2.00 -12.59 19.24
C ASP A 292 -3.20 -12.68 20.20
N VAL A 293 -2.94 -12.99 21.46
CA VAL A 293 -3.96 -13.11 22.53
C VAL A 293 -4.75 -11.81 22.73
N ASP A 294 -4.11 -10.65 22.51
CA ASP A 294 -4.72 -9.33 22.62
C ASP A 294 -5.50 -8.91 21.37
N GLY A 295 -5.52 -9.75 20.33
CA GLY A 295 -6.15 -9.47 19.06
C GLY A 295 -5.28 -8.71 18.05
N THR A 296 -4.04 -8.39 18.39
CA THR A 296 -3.08 -7.81 17.46
C THR A 296 -2.77 -8.77 16.33
N VAL A 297 -2.86 -8.29 15.10
CA VAL A 297 -2.59 -9.08 13.90
C VAL A 297 -1.21 -8.76 13.36
N HIS A 298 -0.42 -9.78 13.15
CA HIS A 298 0.89 -9.70 12.50
C HIS A 298 0.79 -10.16 11.06
N LEU A 299 1.01 -9.22 10.13
CA LEU A 299 1.06 -9.53 8.71
C LEU A 299 2.36 -10.28 8.41
N LEU A 300 2.23 -11.46 7.83
CA LEU A 300 3.37 -12.29 7.44
C LEU A 300 3.81 -12.03 5.98
N GLY A 301 2.86 -11.67 5.11
CA GLY A 301 3.10 -11.40 3.70
C GLY A 301 2.17 -12.19 2.78
N ARG A 302 2.46 -12.17 1.48
CA ARG A 302 1.64 -12.86 0.49
C ARG A 302 2.03 -14.31 0.32
N GLY A 303 1.06 -15.21 0.39
CA GLY A 303 1.25 -16.65 0.23
C GLY A 303 1.87 -17.05 -1.11
N SER A 304 1.68 -16.25 -2.17
CA SER A 304 2.30 -16.48 -3.48
C SER A 304 3.82 -16.25 -3.49
N GLN A 305 4.37 -15.59 -2.50
CA GLN A 305 5.80 -15.31 -2.34
C GLN A 305 6.44 -16.19 -1.24
N CYS A 306 5.65 -17.00 -0.56
CA CYS A 306 6.12 -17.84 0.52
C CYS A 306 7.22 -18.81 0.04
N ILE A 307 8.36 -18.79 0.74
CA ILE A 307 9.51 -19.66 0.48
C ILE A 307 9.35 -20.91 1.34
N ASN A 308 9.35 -22.09 0.69
CA ASN A 308 9.29 -23.36 1.39
C ASN A 308 10.72 -23.91 1.55
N THR A 309 11.29 -23.72 2.74
CA THR A 309 12.68 -24.10 3.03
C THR A 309 12.73 -25.17 4.13
N GLY A 310 13.14 -26.38 3.78
CA GLY A 310 13.28 -27.48 4.73
C GLY A 310 11.98 -27.89 5.44
N GLY A 311 10.83 -27.67 4.81
CA GLY A 311 9.51 -27.92 5.39
C GLY A 311 8.90 -26.73 6.13
N GLU A 312 9.66 -25.66 6.32
CA GLU A 312 9.20 -24.43 6.96
C GLU A 312 8.72 -23.41 5.92
N LYS A 313 7.68 -22.64 6.27
CA LYS A 313 7.18 -21.54 5.46
C LYS A 313 7.80 -20.22 5.91
N VAL A 314 8.52 -19.54 5.02
CA VAL A 314 9.13 -18.24 5.28
C VAL A 314 8.55 -17.20 4.33
N TYR A 315 8.05 -16.12 4.88
CA TYR A 315 7.51 -15.01 4.12
C TYR A 315 8.63 -13.99 3.85
N PRO A 316 8.92 -13.67 2.57
CA PRO A 316 10.00 -12.76 2.21
C PRO A 316 9.97 -11.43 2.95
N GLU A 317 8.79 -10.82 3.04
CA GLU A 317 8.59 -9.50 3.62
C GLU A 317 9.05 -9.43 5.09
N GLU A 318 8.88 -10.50 5.85
CA GLU A 318 9.36 -10.57 7.24
C GLU A 318 10.88 -10.50 7.33
N VAL A 319 11.58 -11.20 6.44
CA VAL A 319 13.05 -11.23 6.40
C VAL A 319 13.60 -9.92 5.79
N GLU A 320 12.93 -9.36 4.79
CA GLU A 320 13.25 -8.07 4.18
C GLU A 320 13.22 -6.95 5.22
N GLU A 321 12.16 -6.88 6.03
CA GLU A 321 12.05 -5.87 7.08
C GLU A 321 13.13 -6.04 8.15
N ALA A 322 13.42 -7.27 8.53
CA ALA A 322 14.49 -7.54 9.46
C ALA A 322 15.85 -7.08 8.93
N LEU A 323 16.15 -7.36 7.65
CA LEU A 323 17.40 -6.93 7.01
C LEU A 323 17.52 -5.40 6.96
N LYS A 324 16.43 -4.69 6.73
CA LYS A 324 16.41 -3.21 6.68
C LYS A 324 16.67 -2.53 8.01
N LEU A 325 16.62 -3.25 9.12
CA LEU A 325 17.04 -2.75 10.44
C LEU A 325 18.56 -2.74 10.61
N HIS A 326 19.30 -3.40 9.74
CA HIS A 326 20.77 -3.44 9.83
C HIS A 326 21.37 -2.09 9.35
N PRO A 327 22.37 -1.53 10.09
CA PRO A 327 22.94 -0.19 9.80
C PRO A 327 23.55 -0.01 8.42
N SER A 328 23.92 -1.08 7.72
CA SER A 328 24.49 -1.00 6.36
C SER A 328 23.47 -1.12 5.23
N VAL A 329 22.19 -1.42 5.54
CA VAL A 329 21.17 -1.76 4.55
C VAL A 329 20.29 -0.56 4.22
N ALA A 330 20.20 -0.21 2.94
CA ALA A 330 19.26 0.78 2.43
C ALA A 330 17.91 0.15 2.09
N ASP A 331 17.95 -0.98 1.39
CA ASP A 331 16.76 -1.76 1.02
C ASP A 331 17.14 -3.24 0.83
N ALA A 332 16.15 -4.12 0.91
CA ALA A 332 16.34 -5.55 0.75
C ALA A 332 15.14 -6.20 0.04
N ALA A 333 15.43 -7.24 -0.72
CA ALA A 333 14.46 -8.15 -1.30
C ALA A 333 14.88 -9.60 -1.02
N VAL A 334 13.90 -10.46 -0.75
CA VAL A 334 14.18 -11.86 -0.40
C VAL A 334 13.44 -12.79 -1.34
N VAL A 335 14.15 -13.76 -1.90
CA VAL A 335 13.60 -14.74 -2.85
C VAL A 335 13.97 -16.17 -2.45
N GLY A 336 13.14 -17.12 -2.86
CA GLY A 336 13.45 -18.55 -2.78
C GLY A 336 14.16 -19.02 -4.05
N VAL A 337 15.40 -19.48 -3.90
CA VAL A 337 16.16 -20.08 -5.00
C VAL A 337 16.12 -21.61 -4.84
N PRO A 338 15.97 -22.41 -5.91
CA PRO A 338 15.99 -23.87 -5.82
C PRO A 338 17.24 -24.37 -5.10
N ASP A 339 17.05 -25.31 -4.16
CA ASP A 339 18.11 -25.90 -3.34
C ASP A 339 17.84 -27.39 -3.17
N GLU A 340 18.84 -28.23 -3.41
CA GLU A 340 18.70 -29.69 -3.37
C GLU A 340 18.35 -30.22 -1.97
N ARG A 341 18.83 -29.55 -0.91
CA ARG A 341 18.64 -29.98 0.47
C ARG A 341 17.36 -29.44 1.09
N PHE A 342 17.03 -28.21 0.79
CA PHE A 342 15.95 -27.48 1.46
C PHE A 342 14.71 -27.30 0.56
N GLY A 343 14.75 -27.74 -0.70
CA GLY A 343 13.75 -27.43 -1.73
C GLY A 343 13.91 -25.99 -2.25
N GLN A 344 13.92 -25.02 -1.35
CA GLN A 344 14.28 -23.63 -1.64
C GLN A 344 15.23 -23.08 -0.58
N ALA A 345 16.26 -22.37 -0.99
CA ALA A 345 17.14 -21.59 -0.13
C ALA A 345 16.70 -20.15 -0.09
N ILE A 346 16.59 -19.57 1.09
CA ILE A 346 16.31 -18.14 1.26
C ILE A 346 17.55 -17.37 0.80
N THR A 347 17.35 -16.50 -0.20
CA THR A 347 18.42 -15.66 -0.77
C THR A 347 17.99 -14.19 -0.68
N ALA A 348 18.82 -13.35 -0.07
CA ALA A 348 18.59 -11.94 0.04
C ALA A 348 19.38 -11.17 -1.02
N LEU A 349 18.73 -10.22 -1.71
CA LEU A 349 19.38 -9.21 -2.53
C LEU A 349 19.32 -7.90 -1.73
N VAL A 350 20.47 -7.26 -1.50
CA VAL A 350 20.56 -6.16 -0.55
C VAL A 350 21.25 -4.97 -1.17
N GLU A 351 20.62 -3.81 -1.05
CA GLU A 351 21.13 -2.51 -1.42
C GLU A 351 21.81 -1.86 -0.21
N ALA A 352 23.05 -1.42 -0.37
CA ALA A 352 23.80 -0.78 0.71
C ALA A 352 23.42 0.69 0.89
N LEU A 353 23.48 1.17 2.13
CA LEU A 353 23.49 2.62 2.37
C LEU A 353 24.74 3.27 1.78
N PRO A 354 24.67 4.55 1.35
CA PRO A 354 25.82 5.27 0.81
C PRO A 354 27.05 5.18 1.73
N GLY A 355 28.17 4.74 1.17
CA GLY A 355 29.43 4.59 1.92
C GLY A 355 29.51 3.33 2.79
N GLN A 356 28.50 2.46 2.80
CA GLN A 356 28.51 1.18 3.51
C GLN A 356 28.78 0.00 2.56
N ASN A 357 29.26 -1.10 3.12
CA ASN A 357 29.47 -2.36 2.41
C ASN A 357 28.57 -3.44 2.97
N ILE A 358 28.06 -4.30 2.11
CA ILE A 358 27.30 -5.47 2.49
C ILE A 358 28.26 -6.61 2.80
N VAL A 359 28.22 -7.10 4.03
CA VAL A 359 28.96 -8.28 4.47
C VAL A 359 27.94 -9.41 4.74
N GLU A 360 27.96 -10.43 3.90
CA GLU A 360 27.01 -11.55 3.94
C GLU A 360 26.91 -12.18 5.33
N ALA A 361 28.06 -12.50 5.94
CA ALA A 361 28.11 -13.16 7.24
C ALA A 361 27.46 -12.34 8.37
N ASP A 362 27.64 -11.01 8.33
CA ASP A 362 27.11 -10.11 9.35
C ASP A 362 25.57 -10.02 9.26
N LEU A 363 25.03 -9.92 8.06
CA LEU A 363 23.58 -9.89 7.84
C LEU A 363 22.92 -11.22 8.22
N ILE A 364 23.54 -12.34 7.89
CA ILE A 364 23.05 -13.67 8.32
C ILE A 364 23.07 -13.80 9.84
N ALA A 365 24.14 -13.34 10.50
CA ALA A 365 24.26 -13.35 11.95
C ALA A 365 23.22 -12.44 12.60
N PHE A 366 23.02 -11.24 12.05
CA PHE A 366 22.02 -10.29 12.51
C PHE A 366 20.60 -10.89 12.50
N ILE A 367 20.21 -11.54 11.40
CA ILE A 367 18.89 -12.20 11.33
C ILE A 367 18.79 -13.33 12.36
N LYS A 368 19.83 -14.15 12.54
CA LYS A 368 19.82 -15.26 13.52
C LYS A 368 19.73 -14.80 14.98
N GLN A 369 20.17 -13.59 15.28
CA GLN A 369 20.08 -13.02 16.63
C GLN A 369 18.67 -12.52 16.97
N HIS A 370 17.92 -12.08 15.97
CA HIS A 370 16.61 -11.42 16.18
C HIS A 370 15.42 -12.29 15.76
N TYR A 371 15.67 -13.33 14.95
CA TYR A 371 14.64 -14.21 14.37
C TYR A 371 15.03 -15.68 14.46
N ALA A 372 14.07 -16.56 14.26
CA ALA A 372 14.33 -18.00 14.21
C ALA A 372 15.38 -18.32 13.13
N ALA A 373 16.35 -19.17 13.46
CA ALA A 373 17.52 -19.44 12.61
C ALA A 373 17.19 -19.96 11.20
N TYR A 374 16.06 -20.64 11.03
CA TYR A 374 15.61 -21.14 9.72
C TYR A 374 15.16 -20.01 8.77
N LYS A 375 14.80 -18.82 9.29
CA LYS A 375 14.43 -17.66 8.51
C LYS A 375 15.64 -16.89 7.96
N ALA A 376 16.84 -17.16 8.48
CA ALA A 376 18.04 -16.48 8.03
C ALA A 376 18.38 -16.85 6.58
N PRO A 377 18.73 -15.87 5.74
CA PRO A 377 19.19 -16.12 4.37
C PRO A 377 20.37 -17.11 4.38
N LYS A 378 20.42 -17.97 3.38
CA LYS A 378 21.57 -18.83 3.10
C LYS A 378 22.63 -18.10 2.30
N ARG A 379 22.21 -17.14 1.49
CA ARG A 379 23.06 -16.29 0.67
C ARG A 379 22.56 -14.85 0.73
N VAL A 380 23.49 -13.91 0.71
CA VAL A 380 23.22 -12.47 0.58
C VAL A 380 24.02 -11.93 -0.61
N ILE A 381 23.32 -11.31 -1.55
CA ILE A 381 23.88 -10.75 -2.77
C ILE A 381 23.76 -9.22 -2.67
N ALA A 382 24.89 -8.52 -2.72
CA ALA A 382 24.89 -7.07 -2.81
C ALA A 382 24.47 -6.64 -4.23
N VAL A 383 23.50 -5.73 -4.33
CA VAL A 383 23.00 -5.17 -5.58
C VAL A 383 23.05 -3.65 -5.55
N ALA A 384 23.17 -3.03 -6.72
CA ALA A 384 23.14 -1.58 -6.83
C ALA A 384 21.77 -1.00 -6.46
N THR A 385 20.70 -1.73 -6.78
CA THR A 385 19.32 -1.44 -6.38
C THR A 385 18.49 -2.71 -6.45
N VAL A 386 17.50 -2.82 -5.56
CA VAL A 386 16.48 -3.87 -5.62
C VAL A 386 15.38 -3.58 -6.65
N GLY A 387 15.43 -2.41 -7.29
CA GLY A 387 14.58 -2.07 -8.44
C GLY A 387 13.10 -1.94 -8.13
N ARG A 388 12.74 -1.25 -7.03
CA ARG A 388 11.33 -0.97 -6.75
C ARG A 388 10.70 -0.12 -7.84
N ALA A 389 9.52 -0.53 -8.29
CA ALA A 389 8.69 0.27 -9.17
C ALA A 389 8.24 1.58 -8.49
N SER A 390 7.71 2.54 -9.27
CA SER A 390 7.21 3.83 -8.74
C SER A 390 6.12 3.70 -7.67
N ASN A 391 5.44 2.56 -7.61
CA ASN A 391 4.47 2.20 -6.58
C ASN A 391 5.08 1.44 -5.39
N GLY A 392 6.40 1.41 -5.25
CA GLY A 392 7.14 0.75 -4.16
C GLY A 392 7.23 -0.77 -4.27
N LYS A 393 6.58 -1.42 -5.24
CA LYS A 393 6.55 -2.89 -5.35
C LYS A 393 7.83 -3.44 -5.98
N LEU A 394 8.21 -4.65 -5.52
CA LEU A 394 9.29 -5.45 -6.08
C LEU A 394 8.80 -6.37 -7.20
N ASP A 395 9.64 -6.57 -8.21
CA ASP A 395 9.48 -7.66 -9.17
C ASP A 395 10.24 -8.90 -8.70
N TYR A 396 9.59 -9.71 -7.89
CA TYR A 396 10.21 -10.93 -7.33
C TYR A 396 10.65 -11.93 -8.39
N LYS A 397 10.04 -11.93 -9.58
CA LYS A 397 10.44 -12.81 -10.67
C LYS A 397 11.80 -12.36 -11.23
N ALA A 398 11.94 -11.08 -11.57
CA ALA A 398 13.20 -10.52 -12.02
C ALA A 398 14.32 -10.68 -10.98
N LEU A 399 13.99 -10.45 -9.69
CA LEU A 399 14.93 -10.64 -8.58
C LEU A 399 15.37 -12.08 -8.41
N THR A 400 14.48 -13.06 -8.61
CA THR A 400 14.83 -14.47 -8.60
C THR A 400 15.77 -14.84 -9.76
N GLU A 401 15.54 -14.29 -10.95
CA GLU A 401 16.41 -14.47 -12.11
C GLU A 401 17.81 -13.89 -11.84
N ILE A 402 17.92 -12.70 -11.22
CA ILE A 402 19.18 -12.10 -10.82
C ILE A 402 19.91 -12.99 -9.79
N ALA A 403 19.18 -13.47 -8.77
CA ALA A 403 19.76 -14.35 -7.77
C ALA A 403 20.31 -15.65 -8.37
N LEU A 404 19.55 -16.30 -9.25
CA LEU A 404 19.96 -17.48 -9.96
C LEU A 404 21.23 -17.25 -10.80
N ALA A 405 21.24 -16.17 -11.59
CA ALA A 405 22.38 -15.84 -12.44
C ALA A 405 23.67 -15.51 -11.65
N THR A 406 23.52 -15.04 -10.40
CA THR A 406 24.69 -14.72 -9.54
C THR A 406 25.22 -15.94 -8.80
N LEU A 407 24.39 -16.95 -8.56
CA LEU A 407 24.75 -18.14 -7.79
C LEU A 407 25.23 -19.32 -8.66
N THR A 408 24.97 -19.27 -9.97
CA THR A 408 25.51 -20.20 -10.98
C THR A 408 26.89 -19.75 -11.46
#